data_38df044fe2545f0a6003cf981bcc0b26
#
_entry.id   38df044fe2545f0a6003cf981bcc0b26
#
_cell.length_a   1.000
_cell.length_b   1.000
_cell.length_c   1.000
_cell.angle_alpha   90.00
_cell.angle_beta   90.00
_cell.angle_gamma   90.00
#
_symmetry.space_group_name_H-M   'P 1'
#
loop_
_entity.id
_entity.type
_entity.pdbx_description
1 polymer ?
#
loop_
_entity_poly.entity_id
_entity_poly.type
_entity_poly.pdbx_seq_one_letter_code
_entity_poly.pdbx_strand_id
1 'polypeptide(L)'
;MGISILIVDDDKLLVEKLEETVNWSGIGIDMVFTANNIRQAQKLLEEYPIEMLLCDIDMPQGNGLELLEWIRYKKLDIECTFLSSYANFAYAQMALKLSSREYLLKPISNVDLETALRRIVGIVQEKHQKQKKQEKKGENEKQFWEDLLVQCLQEEYWIERAKKSGYCTPDETFRLILLRVLEIPDKEHYKKEISLYNFVITNVLTEYVETTEMKLETVVHVSDLEWAVVLRNHGSAMGTQEELAELRTCLAGAFPARFCMYMGKPAVLDEISKSRDQLEEMEKYVVPDETGILYETR
;
A
#
# COMPACT_ATOMS: atom_id res chain seq x y z
N MET A 1 5.04 -0.87 16.27
CA MET A 1 3.68 -0.87 16.86
C MET A 1 3.55 -2.15 17.65
N GLY A 2 2.96 -2.09 18.84
CA GLY A 2 2.68 -3.27 19.66
C GLY A 2 1.43 -3.97 19.19
N ILE A 3 1.29 -5.26 19.49
CA ILE A 3 0.11 -6.06 19.12
C ILE A 3 -1.04 -5.76 20.08
N SER A 4 -2.24 -5.58 19.55
CA SER A 4 -3.45 -5.29 20.31
C SER A 4 -4.50 -6.39 20.15
N ILE A 5 -5.20 -6.71 21.25
CA ILE A 5 -6.30 -7.67 21.28
C ILE A 5 -7.58 -7.04 21.84
N LEU A 6 -8.72 -7.41 21.27
CA LEU A 6 -10.03 -7.11 21.82
C LEU A 6 -10.67 -8.40 22.37
N ILE A 7 -11.07 -8.37 23.62
CA ILE A 7 -11.83 -9.44 24.27
C ILE A 7 -13.30 -9.04 24.26
N VAL A 8 -14.16 -9.92 23.76
CA VAL A 8 -15.62 -9.67 23.70
C VAL A 8 -16.34 -10.82 24.38
N ASP A 9 -16.97 -10.55 25.52
CA ASP A 9 -17.76 -11.52 26.27
C ASP A 9 -18.78 -10.77 27.13
N ASP A 10 -20.01 -11.26 27.25
CA ASP A 10 -21.04 -10.63 28.07
C ASP A 10 -20.86 -10.95 29.58
N ASP A 11 -20.07 -11.97 29.90
CA ASP A 11 -19.64 -12.27 31.28
C ASP A 11 -18.46 -11.35 31.68
N LYS A 12 -18.80 -10.22 32.32
CA LYS A 12 -17.82 -9.24 32.80
C LYS A 12 -16.82 -9.84 33.78
N LEU A 13 -17.22 -10.78 34.61
CA LEU A 13 -16.33 -11.42 35.59
C LEU A 13 -15.29 -12.29 34.89
N LEU A 14 -15.66 -12.94 33.80
CA LEU A 14 -14.73 -13.70 32.99
C LEU A 14 -13.73 -12.75 32.28
N VAL A 15 -14.21 -11.63 31.72
CA VAL A 15 -13.35 -10.63 31.07
C VAL A 15 -12.34 -10.07 32.07
N GLU A 16 -12.78 -9.58 33.23
CA GLU A 16 -11.91 -9.06 34.30
C GLU A 16 -10.87 -10.12 34.73
N LYS A 17 -11.32 -11.36 34.93
CA LYS A 17 -10.42 -12.44 35.28
C LYS A 17 -9.36 -12.70 34.20
N LEU A 18 -9.72 -12.68 32.91
CA LEU A 18 -8.77 -12.85 31.81
C LEU A 18 -7.77 -11.69 31.78
N GLU A 19 -8.23 -10.45 31.94
CA GLU A 19 -7.34 -9.28 32.02
C GLU A 19 -6.29 -9.41 33.13
N GLU A 20 -6.70 -9.89 34.30
CA GLU A 20 -5.81 -9.98 35.47
C GLU A 20 -4.89 -11.21 35.47
N THR A 21 -5.35 -12.33 34.94
CA THR A 21 -4.65 -13.63 35.13
C THR A 21 -3.84 -14.09 33.95
N VAL A 22 -4.10 -13.58 32.73
CA VAL A 22 -3.32 -13.91 31.53
C VAL A 22 -2.08 -13.02 31.46
N ASN A 23 -0.95 -13.62 31.16
CA ASN A 23 0.29 -12.87 31.01
C ASN A 23 0.41 -12.27 29.59
N TRP A 24 -0.37 -11.22 29.33
CA TRP A 24 -0.48 -10.57 28.03
C TRP A 24 0.87 -10.13 27.45
N SER A 25 1.68 -9.41 28.22
CA SER A 25 3.01 -8.98 27.80
C SER A 25 3.94 -10.16 27.55
N GLY A 26 3.84 -11.22 28.37
CA GLY A 26 4.63 -12.43 28.22
C GLY A 26 4.29 -13.23 26.97
N ILE A 27 3.09 -13.06 26.39
CA ILE A 27 2.71 -13.66 25.11
C ILE A 27 2.90 -12.74 23.91
N GLY A 28 3.34 -11.49 24.14
CA GLY A 28 3.65 -10.52 23.08
C GLY A 28 2.47 -9.64 22.68
N ILE A 29 1.47 -9.48 23.57
CA ILE A 29 0.34 -8.56 23.41
C ILE A 29 0.58 -7.34 24.28
N ASP A 30 0.58 -6.15 23.69
CA ASP A 30 0.93 -4.90 24.35
C ASP A 30 -0.30 -4.13 24.86
N MET A 31 -1.45 -4.28 24.19
CA MET A 31 -2.69 -3.60 24.55
C MET A 31 -3.88 -4.57 24.54
N VAL A 32 -4.67 -4.51 25.60
CA VAL A 32 -5.89 -5.29 25.76
C VAL A 32 -7.08 -4.33 25.81
N PHE A 33 -8.04 -4.55 24.94
CA PHE A 33 -9.32 -3.85 24.93
C PHE A 33 -10.41 -4.84 25.30
N THR A 34 -11.48 -4.35 25.92
CA THR A 34 -12.61 -5.21 26.33
C THR A 34 -13.95 -4.62 25.90
N ALA A 35 -14.87 -5.48 25.54
CA ALA A 35 -16.24 -5.14 25.20
C ALA A 35 -17.21 -6.21 25.73
N ASN A 36 -18.40 -5.77 26.18
CA ASN A 36 -19.40 -6.67 26.71
C ASN A 36 -20.56 -6.99 25.74
N ASN A 37 -20.45 -6.53 24.51
CA ASN A 37 -21.41 -6.80 23.43
C ASN A 37 -20.84 -6.37 22.07
N ILE A 38 -21.49 -6.79 20.99
CA ILE A 38 -21.08 -6.54 19.61
C ILE A 38 -20.98 -5.04 19.30
N ARG A 39 -21.91 -4.21 19.77
CA ARG A 39 -21.91 -2.77 19.47
C ARG A 39 -20.69 -2.05 20.04
N GLN A 40 -20.30 -2.39 21.26
CA GLN A 40 -19.09 -1.86 21.87
C GLN A 40 -17.86 -2.36 21.13
N ALA A 41 -17.83 -3.65 20.76
CA ALA A 41 -16.75 -4.23 19.98
C ALA A 41 -16.58 -3.53 18.64
N GLN A 42 -17.66 -3.32 17.87
CA GLN A 42 -17.61 -2.60 16.59
C GLN A 42 -17.06 -1.20 16.73
N LYS A 43 -17.46 -0.45 17.76
CA LYS A 43 -16.95 0.90 18.03
C LYS A 43 -15.45 0.88 18.29
N LEU A 44 -14.96 -0.04 19.14
CA LEU A 44 -13.53 -0.15 19.41
C LEU A 44 -12.73 -0.55 18.17
N LEU A 45 -13.26 -1.44 17.34
CA LEU A 45 -12.63 -1.87 16.08
C LEU A 45 -12.60 -0.76 15.01
N GLU A 46 -13.47 0.24 15.09
CA GLU A 46 -13.43 1.43 14.23
C GLU A 46 -12.50 2.53 14.77
N GLU A 47 -12.34 2.62 16.10
CA GLU A 47 -11.55 3.67 16.76
C GLU A 47 -10.07 3.30 16.93
N TYR A 48 -9.74 2.00 17.06
CA TYR A 48 -8.39 1.54 17.41
C TYR A 48 -7.86 0.51 16.41
N PRO A 49 -6.56 0.47 16.15
CA PRO A 49 -5.92 -0.51 15.28
C PRO A 49 -5.77 -1.86 16.02
N ILE A 50 -6.88 -2.58 16.16
CA ILE A 50 -6.93 -3.88 16.82
C ILE A 50 -6.61 -4.96 15.79
N GLU A 51 -5.73 -5.89 16.14
CA GLU A 51 -5.21 -6.93 15.25
C GLU A 51 -5.67 -8.33 15.61
N MET A 52 -6.09 -8.52 16.87
CA MET A 52 -6.58 -9.81 17.37
C MET A 52 -7.92 -9.64 18.04
N LEU A 53 -8.78 -10.62 17.88
CA LEU A 53 -10.09 -10.72 18.53
C LEU A 53 -10.19 -12.06 19.26
N LEU A 54 -10.56 -12.02 20.54
CA LEU A 54 -11.01 -13.15 21.34
C LEU A 54 -12.47 -12.91 21.68
N CYS A 55 -13.39 -13.69 21.12
CA CYS A 55 -14.81 -13.42 21.21
C CYS A 55 -15.60 -14.63 21.69
N ASP A 56 -16.50 -14.41 22.64
CA ASP A 56 -17.55 -15.40 22.93
C ASP A 56 -18.53 -15.48 21.77
N ILE A 57 -19.07 -16.68 21.52
CA ILE A 57 -20.06 -16.86 20.46
C ILE A 57 -21.45 -16.52 20.94
N ASP A 58 -21.83 -17.04 22.13
CA ASP A 58 -23.19 -16.99 22.60
C ASP A 58 -23.43 -15.82 23.56
N MET A 59 -23.67 -14.63 23.01
CA MET A 59 -23.98 -13.44 23.80
C MET A 59 -25.43 -12.99 23.64
N PRO A 60 -26.09 -12.46 24.70
CA PRO A 60 -27.53 -12.14 24.69
C PRO A 60 -27.98 -11.10 23.68
N GLN A 61 -27.08 -10.27 23.19
CA GLN A 61 -27.37 -9.13 22.28
C GLN A 61 -26.66 -9.24 20.94
N GLY A 62 -26.52 -10.47 20.45
CA GLY A 62 -25.90 -10.76 19.16
C GLY A 62 -24.82 -11.83 19.27
N ASN A 63 -24.62 -12.57 18.21
CA ASN A 63 -23.71 -13.70 18.13
C ASN A 63 -22.31 -13.25 17.70
N GLY A 64 -21.25 -13.79 18.33
CA GLY A 64 -19.87 -13.51 17.96
C GLY A 64 -19.54 -13.79 16.51
N LEU A 65 -20.25 -14.73 15.86
CA LEU A 65 -20.12 -14.98 14.42
C LEU A 65 -20.65 -13.82 13.57
N GLU A 66 -21.70 -13.12 14.00
CA GLU A 66 -22.19 -11.90 13.34
C GLU A 66 -21.12 -10.77 13.39
N LEU A 67 -20.40 -10.68 14.51
CA LEU A 67 -19.28 -9.76 14.61
C LEU A 67 -18.17 -10.11 13.61
N LEU A 68 -17.85 -11.40 13.46
CA LEU A 68 -16.85 -11.84 12.49
C LEU A 68 -17.29 -11.58 11.05
N GLU A 69 -18.57 -11.81 10.70
CA GLU A 69 -19.13 -11.47 9.40
C GLU A 69 -18.98 -9.97 9.11
N TRP A 70 -19.30 -9.12 10.09
CA TRP A 70 -19.14 -7.68 9.98
C TRP A 70 -17.66 -7.28 9.77
N ILE A 71 -16.72 -7.89 10.52
CA ILE A 71 -15.27 -7.68 10.35
C ILE A 71 -14.84 -7.99 8.90
N ARG A 72 -15.31 -9.12 8.35
CA ARG A 72 -14.99 -9.53 6.97
C ARG A 72 -15.65 -8.62 5.94
N TYR A 73 -16.90 -8.20 6.16
CA TYR A 73 -17.57 -7.21 5.31
C TYR A 73 -16.81 -5.87 5.26
N LYS A 74 -16.33 -5.39 6.41
CA LYS A 74 -15.50 -4.17 6.52
C LYS A 74 -14.06 -4.36 6.00
N LYS A 75 -13.68 -5.58 5.61
CA LYS A 75 -12.31 -5.94 5.18
C LYS A 75 -11.22 -5.61 6.20
N LEU A 76 -11.56 -5.69 7.49
CA LEU A 76 -10.59 -5.50 8.56
C LEU A 76 -9.69 -6.73 8.66
N ASP A 77 -8.37 -6.52 8.68
CA ASP A 77 -7.38 -7.61 8.80
C ASP A 77 -7.14 -7.97 10.27
N ILE A 78 -8.13 -8.65 10.86
CA ILE A 78 -8.13 -9.04 12.26
C ILE A 78 -8.13 -10.56 12.35
N GLU A 79 -7.20 -11.10 13.17
CA GLU A 79 -7.14 -12.54 13.49
C GLU A 79 -8.12 -12.87 14.60
N CYS A 80 -9.13 -13.67 14.27
CA CYS A 80 -10.25 -13.93 15.16
C CYS A 80 -10.16 -15.33 15.80
N THR A 81 -10.40 -15.39 17.10
CA THR A 81 -10.48 -16.61 17.92
C THR A 81 -11.78 -16.61 18.69
N PHE A 82 -12.45 -17.75 18.73
CA PHE A 82 -13.67 -17.89 19.50
C PHE A 82 -13.45 -18.68 20.79
N LEU A 83 -14.15 -18.23 21.84
CA LEU A 83 -14.42 -19.00 23.05
C LEU A 83 -15.89 -19.41 23.01
N SER A 84 -16.24 -20.65 23.33
CA SER A 84 -17.65 -21.10 23.40
C SER A 84 -17.88 -22.08 24.52
N SER A 85 -19.00 -21.97 25.18
CA SER A 85 -19.46 -22.93 26.20
C SER A 85 -20.01 -24.22 25.60
N TYR A 86 -20.23 -24.25 24.29
CA TYR A 86 -20.84 -25.38 23.60
C TYR A 86 -19.93 -25.96 22.52
N ALA A 87 -19.76 -27.28 22.52
CA ALA A 87 -19.17 -28.02 21.43
C ALA A 87 -20.16 -28.13 20.25
N ASN A 88 -20.53 -26.98 19.66
CA ASN A 88 -21.51 -26.94 18.58
C ASN A 88 -20.79 -27.03 17.23
N PHE A 89 -20.95 -28.14 16.54
CA PHE A 89 -20.33 -28.38 15.25
C PHE A 89 -20.72 -27.35 14.19
N ALA A 90 -21.95 -26.84 14.19
CA ALA A 90 -22.39 -25.81 13.24
C ALA A 90 -21.68 -24.50 13.46
N TYR A 91 -21.43 -24.07 14.70
CA TYR A 91 -20.68 -22.88 15.02
C TYR A 91 -19.21 -23.01 14.62
N ALA A 92 -18.59 -24.14 14.95
CA ALA A 92 -17.22 -24.42 14.54
C ALA A 92 -17.03 -24.39 12.99
N GLN A 93 -17.99 -25.01 12.26
CA GLN A 93 -18.00 -25.01 10.82
C GLN A 93 -18.15 -23.59 10.24
N MET A 94 -19.03 -22.77 10.82
CA MET A 94 -19.25 -21.39 10.39
C MET A 94 -18.03 -20.50 10.69
N ALA A 95 -17.45 -20.64 11.87
CA ALA A 95 -16.23 -19.95 12.25
C ALA A 95 -15.08 -20.26 11.27
N LEU A 96 -14.90 -21.52 10.88
CA LEU A 96 -13.92 -21.92 9.88
C LEU A 96 -14.20 -21.32 8.49
N LYS A 97 -15.46 -21.33 8.04
CA LYS A 97 -15.85 -20.69 6.76
C LYS A 97 -15.52 -19.19 6.73
N LEU A 98 -15.68 -18.53 7.87
CA LEU A 98 -15.35 -17.11 8.02
C LEU A 98 -13.86 -16.86 8.32
N SER A 99 -13.03 -17.90 8.19
CA SER A 99 -11.58 -17.83 8.42
C SER A 99 -11.21 -17.38 9.83
N SER A 100 -11.91 -17.90 10.86
CA SER A 100 -11.38 -17.80 12.23
C SER A 100 -10.14 -18.66 12.38
N ARG A 101 -9.26 -18.28 13.28
CA ARG A 101 -7.99 -19.01 13.51
C ARG A 101 -8.17 -20.20 14.43
N GLU A 102 -8.87 -19.98 15.52
CA GLU A 102 -9.10 -21.03 16.52
C GLU A 102 -10.52 -20.97 17.07
N TYR A 103 -10.98 -22.12 17.53
CA TYR A 103 -12.23 -22.30 18.24
C TYR A 103 -11.93 -23.06 19.53
N LEU A 104 -12.07 -22.38 20.66
CA LEU A 104 -11.69 -22.89 21.97
C LEU A 104 -12.94 -23.15 22.83
N LEU A 105 -12.94 -24.24 23.58
CA LEU A 105 -14.07 -24.59 24.45
C LEU A 105 -13.85 -24.10 25.89
N LYS A 106 -14.86 -23.49 26.48
CA LYS A 106 -14.93 -23.20 27.92
C LYS A 106 -15.32 -24.44 28.70
N PRO A 107 -14.76 -24.71 29.90
CA PRO A 107 -13.72 -23.94 30.55
C PRO A 107 -12.33 -24.21 29.95
N ILE A 108 -11.56 -23.15 29.72
CA ILE A 108 -10.18 -23.24 29.22
C ILE A 108 -9.20 -22.81 30.31
N SER A 109 -8.09 -23.52 30.42
CA SER A 109 -7.01 -23.08 31.31
C SER A 109 -6.26 -21.87 30.73
N ASN A 110 -5.70 -21.01 31.60
CA ASN A 110 -4.86 -19.90 31.15
C ASN A 110 -3.68 -20.37 30.29
N VAL A 111 -3.09 -21.53 30.62
CA VAL A 111 -1.95 -22.10 29.87
C VAL A 111 -2.36 -22.47 28.45
N ASP A 112 -3.52 -23.09 28.27
CA ASP A 112 -4.01 -23.47 26.96
C ASP A 112 -4.43 -22.25 26.14
N LEU A 113 -5.07 -21.27 26.78
CA LEU A 113 -5.43 -19.99 26.15
C LEU A 113 -4.19 -19.21 25.69
N GLU A 114 -3.19 -19.06 26.59
CA GLU A 114 -1.94 -18.41 26.24
C GLU A 114 -1.19 -19.12 25.11
N THR A 115 -1.24 -20.45 25.09
CA THR A 115 -0.63 -21.26 24.03
C THR A 115 -1.31 -21.02 22.68
N ALA A 116 -2.63 -20.96 22.67
CA ALA A 116 -3.41 -20.64 21.48
C ALA A 116 -3.12 -19.22 20.98
N LEU A 117 -3.16 -18.24 21.89
CA LEU A 117 -2.90 -16.84 21.53
C LEU A 117 -1.46 -16.60 21.04
N ARG A 118 -0.44 -17.27 21.61
CA ARG A 118 0.95 -17.20 21.11
C ARG A 118 1.09 -17.61 19.65
N ARG A 119 0.34 -18.61 19.20
CA ARG A 119 0.34 -19.01 17.78
C ARG A 119 -0.18 -17.89 16.89
N ILE A 120 -1.22 -17.21 17.33
CA ILE A 120 -1.83 -16.10 16.57
C ILE A 120 -0.92 -14.86 16.58
N VAL A 121 -0.32 -14.55 17.73
CA VAL A 121 0.71 -13.48 17.82
C VAL A 121 1.84 -13.73 16.80
N GLY A 122 2.29 -14.98 16.65
CA GLY A 122 3.29 -15.34 15.62
C GLY A 122 2.83 -14.98 14.21
N ILE A 123 1.56 -15.25 13.87
CA ILE A 123 0.99 -14.91 12.56
C ILE A 123 0.95 -13.39 12.35
N VAL A 124 0.50 -12.63 13.35
CA VAL A 124 0.45 -11.16 13.28
C VAL A 124 1.87 -10.58 13.13
N GLN A 125 2.84 -11.11 13.88
CA GLN A 125 4.24 -10.69 13.77
C GLN A 125 4.83 -10.97 12.38
N GLU A 126 4.52 -12.13 11.79
CA GLU A 126 4.94 -12.44 10.41
C GLU A 126 4.34 -11.47 9.39
N LYS A 127 3.06 -11.11 9.55
CA LYS A 127 2.40 -10.09 8.70
C LYS A 127 3.13 -8.75 8.82
N HIS A 128 3.39 -8.28 10.04
CA HIS A 128 4.16 -7.04 10.27
C HIS A 128 5.54 -7.06 9.63
N GLN A 129 6.24 -8.19 9.73
CA GLN A 129 7.56 -8.32 9.10
C GLN A 129 7.48 -8.27 7.57
N LYS A 130 6.47 -8.92 6.98
CA LYS A 130 6.25 -8.87 5.53
C LYS A 130 5.91 -7.46 5.05
N GLN A 131 5.01 -6.77 5.76
CA GLN A 131 4.65 -5.38 5.46
C GLN A 131 5.87 -4.46 5.55
N LYS A 132 6.64 -4.50 6.65
CA LYS A 132 7.87 -3.72 6.80
C LYS A 132 8.93 -4.01 5.72
N LYS A 133 9.03 -5.28 5.27
CA LYS A 133 9.93 -5.63 4.16
C LYS A 133 9.44 -5.06 2.83
N GLN A 134 8.13 -5.06 2.58
CA GLN A 134 7.54 -4.49 1.37
C GLN A 134 7.66 -2.97 1.36
N GLU A 135 7.37 -2.31 2.47
CA GLU A 135 7.53 -0.85 2.65
C GLU A 135 9.00 -0.43 2.40
N LYS A 136 9.95 -1.11 3.07
CA LYS A 136 11.38 -0.85 2.85
C LYS A 136 11.83 -1.13 1.41
N LYS A 137 11.27 -2.16 0.78
CA LYS A 137 11.57 -2.45 -0.62
C LYS A 137 11.06 -1.33 -1.52
N GLY A 138 9.83 -0.86 -1.31
CA GLY A 138 9.25 0.24 -2.07
C GLY A 138 9.99 1.57 -1.86
N GLU A 139 10.35 1.90 -0.62
CA GLU A 139 11.17 3.09 -0.32
C GLU A 139 12.56 3.02 -0.99
N ASN A 140 13.22 1.87 -0.93
CA ASN A 140 14.52 1.67 -1.57
C ASN A 140 14.43 1.70 -3.11
N GLU A 141 13.34 1.19 -3.68
CA GLU A 141 13.09 1.22 -5.11
C GLU A 141 12.82 2.65 -5.60
N LYS A 142 12.01 3.41 -4.87
CA LYS A 142 11.80 4.82 -5.16
C LYS A 142 13.11 5.61 -5.10
N GLN A 143 13.91 5.43 -4.03
CA GLN A 143 15.20 6.07 -3.88
C GLN A 143 16.19 5.68 -5.01
N PHE A 144 16.14 4.43 -5.49
CA PHE A 144 16.94 3.99 -6.62
C PHE A 144 16.64 4.81 -7.88
N TRP A 145 15.34 5.01 -8.20
CA TRP A 145 14.91 5.79 -9.35
C TRP A 145 15.20 7.29 -9.19
N GLU A 146 15.00 7.83 -7.98
CA GLU A 146 15.35 9.22 -7.67
C GLU A 146 16.84 9.47 -7.89
N ASP A 147 17.70 8.61 -7.34
CA ASP A 147 19.13 8.70 -7.51
C ASP A 147 19.55 8.57 -8.99
N LEU A 148 18.98 7.62 -9.73
CA LEU A 148 19.28 7.40 -11.14
C LEU A 148 18.88 8.60 -12.01
N LEU A 149 17.75 9.22 -11.72
CA LEU A 149 17.24 10.36 -12.48
C LEU A 149 17.89 11.70 -12.10
N VAL A 150 18.41 11.85 -10.88
CA VAL A 150 18.97 13.11 -10.38
C VAL A 150 20.50 13.11 -10.38
N GLN A 151 21.13 11.94 -10.14
CA GLN A 151 22.58 11.84 -10.04
C GLN A 151 23.19 11.33 -11.34
N CYS A 152 24.06 12.11 -11.96
CA CYS A 152 24.82 11.73 -13.15
C CYS A 152 25.99 10.78 -12.78
N LEU A 153 25.69 9.57 -12.31
CA LEU A 153 26.71 8.54 -12.00
C LEU A 153 26.91 7.63 -13.22
N GLN A 154 28.03 6.88 -13.21
CA GLN A 154 28.39 5.99 -14.32
C GLN A 154 27.37 4.86 -14.53
N GLU A 155 27.11 4.50 -15.77
CA GLU A 155 26.12 3.49 -16.20
C GLU A 155 26.28 2.14 -15.48
N GLU A 156 27.53 1.66 -15.36
CA GLU A 156 27.85 0.38 -14.70
C GLU A 156 27.38 0.32 -13.24
N TYR A 157 27.40 1.45 -12.53
CA TYR A 157 26.92 1.55 -11.15
C TYR A 157 25.43 1.23 -11.03
N TRP A 158 24.61 1.72 -11.94
CA TRP A 158 23.16 1.49 -11.90
C TRP A 158 22.78 0.08 -12.22
N ILE A 159 23.45 -0.55 -13.19
CA ILE A 159 23.26 -1.96 -13.55
C ILE A 159 23.60 -2.87 -12.36
N GLU A 160 24.74 -2.64 -11.71
CA GLU A 160 25.14 -3.42 -10.54
C GLU A 160 24.16 -3.25 -9.37
N ARG A 161 23.74 -2.01 -9.10
CA ARG A 161 22.77 -1.68 -8.05
C ARG A 161 21.40 -2.33 -8.31
N ALA A 162 20.91 -2.30 -9.54
CA ALA A 162 19.66 -2.94 -9.95
C ALA A 162 19.71 -4.48 -9.77
N LYS A 163 20.78 -5.11 -10.26
CA LYS A 163 20.99 -6.57 -10.08
C LYS A 163 21.05 -6.97 -8.60
N LYS A 164 21.73 -6.20 -7.78
CA LYS A 164 21.91 -6.50 -6.35
C LYS A 164 20.63 -6.31 -5.55
N SER A 165 19.81 -5.33 -5.90
CA SER A 165 18.55 -5.03 -5.21
C SER A 165 17.36 -5.83 -5.75
N GLY A 166 17.46 -6.35 -6.97
CA GLY A 166 16.38 -7.11 -7.64
C GLY A 166 15.16 -6.24 -8.00
N TYR A 167 15.36 -4.95 -8.23
CA TYR A 167 14.27 -4.04 -8.60
C TYR A 167 13.86 -4.21 -10.07
N CYS A 168 14.85 -4.38 -10.95
CA CYS A 168 14.64 -4.65 -12.35
C CYS A 168 15.77 -5.52 -12.91
N THR A 169 15.53 -6.15 -14.07
CA THR A 169 16.57 -6.84 -14.83
C THR A 169 17.13 -5.90 -15.90
N PRO A 170 18.40 -6.06 -16.30
CA PRO A 170 19.02 -5.20 -17.30
C PRO A 170 18.34 -5.21 -18.68
N ASP A 171 17.65 -6.32 -18.99
CA ASP A 171 16.97 -6.52 -20.29
C ASP A 171 15.55 -5.92 -20.33
N GLU A 172 15.03 -5.49 -19.19
CA GLU A 172 13.74 -4.81 -19.14
C GLU A 172 13.81 -3.45 -19.78
N THR A 173 12.74 -3.09 -20.51
CA THR A 173 12.66 -1.80 -21.16
C THR A 173 11.74 -0.85 -20.40
N PHE A 174 12.19 0.37 -20.32
CA PHE A 174 11.51 1.48 -19.64
C PHE A 174 11.26 2.61 -20.62
N ARG A 175 10.30 3.44 -20.28
CA ARG A 175 10.08 4.71 -20.98
C ARG A 175 10.10 5.85 -19.97
N LEU A 176 10.88 6.86 -20.27
CA LEU A 176 10.94 8.10 -19.51
C LEU A 176 9.98 9.13 -20.12
N ILE A 177 9.19 9.75 -19.28
CA ILE A 177 8.35 10.91 -19.63
C ILE A 177 8.76 12.05 -18.71
N LEU A 178 9.09 13.21 -19.27
CA LEU A 178 9.23 14.45 -18.52
C LEU A 178 7.91 15.22 -18.60
N LEU A 179 7.33 15.50 -17.44
CA LEU A 179 6.17 16.37 -17.30
C LEU A 179 6.64 17.75 -16.85
N ARG A 180 6.43 18.76 -17.68
CA ARG A 180 6.76 20.12 -17.35
C ARG A 180 5.54 21.00 -17.24
N VAL A 181 5.44 21.71 -16.13
CA VAL A 181 4.40 22.71 -15.92
C VAL A 181 4.80 24.01 -16.61
N LEU A 182 3.99 24.45 -17.56
CA LEU A 182 4.23 25.66 -18.34
C LEU A 182 3.64 26.90 -17.67
N GLU A 183 2.47 26.74 -17.04
CA GLU A 183 1.76 27.86 -16.45
C GLU A 183 0.97 27.40 -15.21
N ILE A 184 1.15 28.12 -14.12
CA ILE A 184 0.47 27.86 -12.85
C ILE A 184 -0.31 29.13 -12.50
N PRO A 185 -1.63 29.02 -12.21
CA PRO A 185 -2.46 30.17 -11.86
C PRO A 185 -1.99 30.89 -10.60
N ASP A 186 -1.48 30.16 -9.60
CA ASP A 186 -0.97 30.70 -8.34
C ASP A 186 0.36 30.04 -7.94
N LYS A 187 1.46 30.72 -8.23
CA LYS A 187 2.83 30.23 -7.96
C LYS A 187 3.16 30.15 -6.47
N GLU A 188 2.60 31.00 -5.62
CA GLU A 188 2.88 30.98 -4.19
C GLU A 188 2.17 29.83 -3.49
N HIS A 189 0.93 29.56 -3.88
CA HIS A 189 0.17 28.42 -3.40
C HIS A 189 0.81 27.11 -3.84
N TYR A 190 1.21 27.02 -5.09
CA TYR A 190 1.91 25.88 -5.66
C TYR A 190 3.14 25.46 -4.86
N LYS A 191 4.04 26.39 -4.54
CA LYS A 191 5.26 26.09 -3.77
C LYS A 191 4.99 25.52 -2.38
N LYS A 192 3.87 25.89 -1.78
CA LYS A 192 3.46 25.38 -0.46
C LYS A 192 2.86 23.98 -0.52
N GLU A 193 2.32 23.59 -1.67
CA GLU A 193 1.57 22.35 -1.83
C GLU A 193 2.19 21.37 -2.85
N ILE A 194 3.48 21.46 -3.09
CA ILE A 194 4.18 20.57 -4.03
C ILE A 194 3.97 19.08 -3.71
N SER A 195 3.86 18.74 -2.41
CA SER A 195 3.56 17.39 -1.98
C SER A 195 2.16 16.92 -2.41
N LEU A 196 1.18 17.83 -2.44
CA LEU A 196 -0.17 17.54 -2.92
C LEU A 196 -0.14 17.30 -4.43
N TYR A 197 0.60 18.11 -5.19
CA TYR A 197 0.74 17.92 -6.63
C TYR A 197 1.43 16.60 -6.96
N ASN A 198 2.49 16.23 -6.24
CA ASN A 198 3.12 14.92 -6.37
C ASN A 198 2.11 13.80 -6.13
N PHE A 199 1.29 13.90 -5.09
CA PHE A 199 0.26 12.92 -4.77
C PHE A 199 -0.79 12.81 -5.90
N VAL A 200 -1.30 13.94 -6.40
CA VAL A 200 -2.30 13.95 -7.48
C VAL A 200 -1.73 13.34 -8.76
N ILE A 201 -0.53 13.76 -9.18
CA ILE A 201 0.13 13.24 -10.39
C ILE A 201 0.35 11.74 -10.26
N THR A 202 0.89 11.27 -9.11
CA THR A 202 1.12 9.85 -8.87
C THR A 202 -0.17 9.03 -8.93
N ASN A 203 -1.25 9.51 -8.31
CA ASN A 203 -2.53 8.80 -8.30
C ASN A 203 -3.16 8.71 -9.69
N VAL A 204 -3.19 9.82 -10.44
CA VAL A 204 -3.73 9.83 -11.81
C VAL A 204 -2.93 8.89 -12.71
N LEU A 205 -1.61 8.90 -12.60
CA LEU A 205 -0.74 8.00 -13.37
C LEU A 205 -0.96 6.54 -12.97
N THR A 206 -1.09 6.25 -11.68
CA THR A 206 -1.34 4.88 -11.19
C THR A 206 -2.67 4.35 -11.71
N GLU A 207 -3.74 5.12 -11.59
CA GLU A 207 -5.08 4.76 -12.06
C GLU A 207 -5.09 4.55 -13.59
N TYR A 208 -4.44 5.44 -14.33
CA TYR A 208 -4.34 5.32 -15.78
C TYR A 208 -3.58 4.06 -16.22
N VAL A 209 -2.45 3.79 -15.59
CA VAL A 209 -1.59 2.64 -15.93
C VAL A 209 -2.26 1.31 -15.60
N GLU A 210 -3.12 1.23 -14.57
CA GLU A 210 -3.92 0.03 -14.27
C GLU A 210 -4.87 -0.37 -15.42
N THR A 211 -5.22 0.57 -16.31
CA THR A 211 -6.05 0.31 -17.49
C THR A 211 -5.24 -0.11 -18.72
N THR A 212 -3.92 -0.15 -18.62
CA THR A 212 -2.98 -0.43 -19.72
C THR A 212 -2.09 -1.63 -19.42
N GLU A 213 -1.27 -2.04 -20.38
CA GLU A 213 -0.23 -3.08 -20.19
C GLU A 213 1.09 -2.50 -19.61
N MET A 214 1.10 -1.24 -19.21
CA MET A 214 2.26 -0.58 -18.64
C MET A 214 2.25 -0.69 -17.11
N LYS A 215 3.43 -0.60 -16.50
CA LYS A 215 3.58 -0.50 -15.05
C LYS A 215 4.28 0.81 -14.69
N LEU A 216 3.69 1.57 -13.79
CA LEU A 216 4.32 2.74 -13.22
C LEU A 216 5.41 2.30 -12.24
N GLU A 217 6.67 2.66 -12.54
CA GLU A 217 7.78 2.38 -11.63
C GLU A 217 7.97 3.51 -10.62
N THR A 218 7.95 4.75 -11.10
CA THR A 218 8.10 5.90 -10.21
C THR A 218 7.63 7.20 -10.85
N VAL A 219 7.31 8.16 -9.97
CA VAL A 219 7.16 9.58 -10.28
C VAL A 219 8.12 10.35 -9.40
N VAL A 220 9.09 11.02 -9.99
CA VAL A 220 10.14 11.79 -9.31
C VAL A 220 9.95 13.27 -9.59
N HIS A 221 9.91 14.07 -8.54
CA HIS A 221 9.95 15.54 -8.67
C HIS A 221 11.41 15.97 -8.88
N VAL A 222 11.71 16.46 -10.08
CA VAL A 222 13.09 16.78 -10.50
C VAL A 222 13.43 18.23 -10.22
N SER A 223 12.49 19.13 -10.47
CA SER A 223 12.65 20.57 -10.22
C SER A 223 11.31 21.24 -9.90
N ASP A 224 11.31 22.51 -9.55
CA ASP A 224 10.10 23.27 -9.17
C ASP A 224 8.90 23.08 -10.11
N LEU A 225 9.13 22.81 -11.39
CA LEU A 225 8.10 22.73 -12.43
C LEU A 225 8.15 21.44 -13.25
N GLU A 226 8.92 20.43 -12.79
CA GLU A 226 9.20 19.25 -13.59
C GLU A 226 9.14 17.96 -12.80
N TRP A 227 8.50 16.95 -13.39
CA TRP A 227 8.46 15.58 -12.91
C TRP A 227 8.97 14.61 -13.97
N ALA A 228 9.74 13.64 -13.53
CA ALA A 228 10.14 12.49 -14.34
C ALA A 228 9.26 11.28 -13.96
N VAL A 229 8.66 10.66 -14.97
CA VAL A 229 7.83 9.47 -14.84
C VAL A 229 8.52 8.32 -15.56
N VAL A 230 8.74 7.21 -14.87
CA VAL A 230 9.30 5.99 -15.45
C VAL A 230 8.21 4.94 -15.54
N LEU A 231 7.97 4.48 -16.75
CA LEU A 231 7.06 3.38 -17.07
C LEU A 231 7.84 2.16 -17.50
N ARG A 232 7.50 0.98 -16.97
CA ARG A 232 8.01 -0.31 -17.44
C ARG A 232 7.05 -0.88 -18.47
N ASN A 233 7.60 -1.41 -19.54
CA ASN A 233 6.82 -2.07 -20.59
C ASN A 233 6.70 -3.57 -20.32
N HIS A 234 5.48 -4.11 -20.43
CA HIS A 234 5.23 -5.55 -20.37
C HIS A 234 4.83 -6.18 -21.72
N GLY A 235 4.88 -5.42 -22.82
CA GLY A 235 4.47 -5.89 -24.14
C GLY A 235 5.20 -5.20 -25.29
N SER A 236 4.88 -5.60 -26.53
CA SER A 236 5.52 -5.10 -27.75
C SER A 236 4.99 -3.75 -28.25
N ALA A 237 3.85 -3.29 -27.77
CA ALA A 237 3.22 -2.03 -28.17
C ALA A 237 3.26 -1.04 -27.02
N MET A 238 4.10 -0.03 -27.13
CA MET A 238 4.15 1.06 -26.16
C MET A 238 3.45 2.29 -26.68
N GLY A 239 2.54 2.82 -25.86
CA GLY A 239 2.04 4.19 -25.88
C GLY A 239 1.79 4.73 -27.27
N THR A 240 0.63 4.45 -27.83
CA THR A 240 0.19 5.14 -29.04
C THR A 240 0.04 6.63 -28.76
N GLN A 241 0.05 7.46 -29.77
CA GLN A 241 -0.26 8.88 -29.61
C GLN A 241 -1.60 9.12 -28.93
N GLU A 242 -2.55 8.21 -29.14
CA GLU A 242 -3.90 8.25 -28.58
C GLU A 242 -3.89 8.03 -27.07
N GLU A 243 -3.19 6.98 -26.58
CA GLU A 243 -3.06 6.68 -25.14
C GLU A 243 -2.40 7.83 -24.37
N LEU A 244 -1.43 8.50 -24.98
CA LEU A 244 -0.77 9.64 -24.34
C LEU A 244 -1.62 10.91 -24.35
N ALA A 245 -2.43 11.11 -25.37
CA ALA A 245 -3.40 12.18 -25.41
C ALA A 245 -4.49 11.97 -24.35
N GLU A 246 -4.89 10.71 -24.09
CA GLU A 246 -5.79 10.34 -23.01
C GLU A 246 -5.15 10.60 -21.64
N LEU A 247 -3.91 10.14 -21.42
CA LEU A 247 -3.17 10.41 -20.18
C LEU A 247 -3.07 11.91 -19.91
N ARG A 248 -2.71 12.70 -20.92
CA ARG A 248 -2.67 14.16 -20.80
C ARG A 248 -4.01 14.73 -20.40
N THR A 249 -5.09 14.23 -20.98
CA THR A 249 -6.45 14.68 -20.69
C THR A 249 -6.84 14.38 -19.24
N CYS A 250 -6.51 13.17 -18.75
CA CYS A 250 -6.70 12.78 -17.35
C CYS A 250 -5.92 13.68 -16.39
N LEU A 251 -4.66 13.95 -16.69
CA LEU A 251 -3.82 14.84 -15.88
C LEU A 251 -4.35 16.28 -15.91
N ALA A 252 -4.74 16.80 -17.07
CA ALA A 252 -5.30 18.15 -17.22
C ALA A 252 -6.62 18.33 -16.47
N GLY A 253 -7.41 17.26 -16.34
CA GLY A 253 -8.65 17.28 -15.55
C GLY A 253 -8.41 17.33 -14.04
N ALA A 254 -7.32 16.73 -13.57
CA ALA A 254 -7.00 16.63 -12.14
C ALA A 254 -6.03 17.72 -11.66
N PHE A 255 -5.26 18.32 -12.56
CA PHE A 255 -4.19 19.24 -12.24
C PHE A 255 -4.46 20.63 -12.81
N PRO A 256 -4.66 21.69 -12.00
CA PRO A 256 -5.05 23.02 -12.44
C PRO A 256 -3.87 23.82 -13.00
N ALA A 257 -3.14 23.24 -13.97
CA ALA A 257 -2.01 23.89 -14.62
C ALA A 257 -1.90 23.46 -16.08
N ARG A 258 -1.28 24.30 -16.90
CA ARG A 258 -0.85 23.90 -18.25
C ARG A 258 0.47 23.17 -18.16
N PHE A 259 0.53 22.00 -18.76
CA PHE A 259 1.76 21.21 -18.80
C PHE A 259 1.99 20.62 -20.19
N CYS A 260 3.23 20.27 -20.42
CA CYS A 260 3.74 19.62 -21.60
C CYS A 260 4.38 18.28 -21.20
N MET A 261 4.32 17.32 -22.08
CA MET A 261 4.88 15.99 -21.89
C MET A 261 5.95 15.75 -22.94
N TYR A 262 7.17 15.47 -22.53
CA TYR A 262 8.26 15.03 -23.40
C TYR A 262 8.44 13.52 -23.19
N MET A 263 8.34 12.75 -24.26
CA MET A 263 8.42 11.30 -24.19
C MET A 263 9.64 10.76 -24.89
N GLY A 264 10.43 10.01 -24.11
CA GLY A 264 11.57 9.27 -24.61
C GLY A 264 11.19 7.98 -25.35
N LYS A 265 12.11 7.44 -26.11
CA LYS A 265 12.03 6.09 -26.68
C LYS A 265 12.11 5.04 -25.58
N PRO A 266 11.61 3.82 -25.86
CA PRO A 266 11.91 2.68 -25.01
C PRO A 266 13.43 2.50 -24.88
N ALA A 267 13.90 2.41 -23.65
CA ALA A 267 15.32 2.31 -23.35
C ALA A 267 15.54 1.24 -22.26
N VAL A 268 16.65 0.56 -22.29
CA VAL A 268 17.10 -0.30 -21.19
C VAL A 268 17.67 0.56 -20.07
N LEU A 269 17.88 -0.03 -18.90
CA LEU A 269 18.20 0.69 -17.69
C LEU A 269 19.42 1.62 -17.81
N ASP A 270 20.48 1.19 -18.50
CA ASP A 270 21.71 1.94 -18.72
C ASP A 270 21.55 3.13 -19.69
N GLU A 271 20.48 3.15 -20.47
CA GLU A 271 20.18 4.23 -21.42
C GLU A 271 19.20 5.26 -20.87
N ILE A 272 18.58 5.01 -19.70
CA ILE A 272 17.56 5.90 -19.12
C ILE A 272 18.13 7.29 -18.80
N SER A 273 19.35 7.38 -18.28
CA SER A 273 20.01 8.66 -18.02
C SER A 273 20.27 9.46 -19.29
N LYS A 274 20.70 8.78 -20.37
CA LYS A 274 20.86 9.39 -21.70
C LYS A 274 19.53 9.85 -22.28
N SER A 275 18.48 9.04 -22.09
CA SER A 275 17.13 9.42 -22.51
C SER A 275 16.66 10.70 -21.81
N ARG A 276 17.01 10.87 -20.55
CA ARG A 276 16.74 12.11 -19.82
C ARG A 276 17.46 13.32 -20.44
N ASP A 277 18.75 13.21 -20.64
CA ASP A 277 19.56 14.31 -21.24
C ASP A 277 19.01 14.71 -22.62
N GLN A 278 18.59 13.73 -23.42
CA GLN A 278 17.98 13.98 -24.73
C GLN A 278 16.63 14.72 -24.62
N LEU A 279 15.78 14.34 -23.65
CA LEU A 279 14.50 15.00 -23.43
C LEU A 279 14.68 16.44 -22.89
N GLU A 280 15.64 16.66 -22.01
CA GLU A 280 16.00 18.00 -21.53
C GLU A 280 16.57 18.88 -22.66
N GLU A 281 17.28 18.28 -23.61
CA GLU A 281 17.76 18.98 -24.80
C GLU A 281 16.62 19.33 -25.75
N MET A 282 15.70 18.40 -25.99
CA MET A 282 14.48 18.68 -26.78
C MET A 282 13.69 19.86 -26.23
N GLU A 283 13.56 19.92 -24.92
CA GLU A 283 12.86 21.01 -24.23
C GLU A 283 13.42 22.39 -24.57
N LYS A 284 14.72 22.50 -24.76
CA LYS A 284 15.38 23.78 -25.07
C LYS A 284 15.08 24.32 -26.49
N TYR A 285 14.79 23.39 -27.42
CA TYR A 285 14.71 23.74 -28.84
C TYR A 285 13.32 23.54 -29.45
N VAL A 286 12.44 22.79 -28.79
CA VAL A 286 11.11 22.48 -29.33
C VAL A 286 10.04 23.19 -28.52
N VAL A 287 9.34 24.11 -29.16
CA VAL A 287 8.16 24.76 -28.57
C VAL A 287 7.00 23.77 -28.67
N PRO A 288 6.32 23.46 -27.56
CA PRO A 288 5.15 22.60 -27.58
C PRO A 288 4.07 23.13 -28.51
N ASP A 289 3.54 22.27 -29.36
CA ASP A 289 2.33 22.57 -30.14
C ASP A 289 1.06 22.64 -29.25
N GLU A 290 -0.09 22.79 -29.85
CA GLU A 290 -1.37 22.81 -29.12
C GLU A 290 -1.65 21.49 -28.40
N THR A 291 -1.06 20.37 -28.83
CA THR A 291 -1.22 19.05 -28.20
C THR A 291 -0.42 18.95 -26.90
N GLY A 292 0.67 19.70 -26.77
CA GLY A 292 1.57 19.70 -25.61
C GLY A 292 2.25 18.34 -25.37
N ILE A 293 2.31 17.46 -26.38
CA ILE A 293 3.00 16.16 -26.32
C ILE A 293 4.10 16.17 -27.37
N LEU A 294 5.32 15.92 -26.95
CA LEU A 294 6.49 15.90 -27.81
C LEU A 294 7.17 14.54 -27.70
N TYR A 295 7.48 13.98 -28.85
CA TYR A 295 8.17 12.69 -28.95
C TYR A 295 9.60 12.91 -29.38
N GLU A 296 10.52 12.11 -28.85
CA GLU A 296 11.86 12.00 -29.40
C GLU A 296 11.79 11.46 -30.83
N THR A 297 12.00 12.32 -31.82
CA THR A 297 12.11 11.94 -33.22
C THR A 297 13.45 11.26 -33.51
N ARG A 298 13.50 10.45 -34.57
CA ARG A 298 14.69 9.67 -34.97
C ARG A 298 15.90 10.55 -35.25
#